data_858ef941d0b2fcb44004c66664bc0a2f
#
_entry.id   858ef941d0b2fcb44004c66664bc0a2f
#
_cell.length_a   1.000
_cell.length_b   1.000
_cell.length_c   1.000
_cell.angle_alpha   90.00
_cell.angle_beta   90.00
_cell.angle_gamma   90.00
#
_symmetry.space_group_name_H-M   'P 1'
#
loop_
_entity.id
_entity.type
_entity.pdbx_description
1 polymer ?
#
loop_
_entity_poly.entity_id
_entity_poly.type
_entity_poly.pdbx_seq_one_letter_code
_entity_poly.pdbx_strand_id
1 'polypeptide(L)'
;MKKTFFLIIIVFFSSCIYLNVKAQEKTKIKIERAGFFEKDKVKYPDASVLTRDKNDKVLISHDGVLMTCNQAFFYEDRNFIEAYGEVSLKQGDTLNLKANYLEYNGDTRLVFAKGNVVLNEPESDLYTESIYFDRNLQEGFY
;
A
#
# COMPACT_ATOMS: atom_id res chain seq x y z
N MET A 1 45.20 36.43 -10.10
CA MET A 1 43.79 36.44 -10.60
C MET A 1 43.32 35.07 -11.07
N LYS A 2 44.09 34.22 -11.74
CA LYS A 2 43.60 32.89 -12.18
C LYS A 2 43.32 31.88 -11.03
N LYS A 3 44.06 31.94 -9.93
CA LYS A 3 43.87 31.03 -8.77
C LYS A 3 42.63 31.37 -7.94
N THR A 4 42.28 32.62 -7.78
CA THR A 4 41.06 33.06 -7.07
C THR A 4 39.80 32.79 -7.83
N PHE A 5 39.83 32.83 -9.16
CA PHE A 5 38.69 32.50 -10.00
C PHE A 5 38.37 31.00 -9.95
N PHE A 6 39.40 30.12 -9.89
CA PHE A 6 39.23 28.69 -9.75
C PHE A 6 38.63 28.29 -8.39
N LEU A 7 38.99 28.96 -7.32
CA LEU A 7 38.47 28.72 -5.96
C LEU A 7 36.99 29.12 -5.85
N ILE A 8 36.58 30.19 -6.53
CA ILE A 8 35.17 30.63 -6.55
C ILE A 8 34.28 29.61 -7.30
N ILE A 9 34.77 29.02 -8.38
CA ILE A 9 34.05 27.99 -9.15
C ILE A 9 33.85 26.72 -8.30
N ILE A 10 34.84 26.31 -7.50
CA ILE A 10 34.76 25.12 -6.64
C ILE A 10 33.71 25.36 -5.52
N VAL A 11 33.67 26.56 -4.94
CA VAL A 11 32.68 26.89 -3.89
C VAL A 11 31.27 26.95 -4.48
N PHE A 12 31.10 27.45 -5.70
CA PHE A 12 29.79 27.50 -6.36
C PHE A 12 29.28 26.11 -6.78
N PHE A 13 30.16 25.18 -7.14
CA PHE A 13 29.80 23.80 -7.47
C PHE A 13 29.47 22.95 -6.23
N SER A 14 30.06 23.29 -5.07
CA SER A 14 29.77 22.62 -3.79
C SER A 14 28.39 22.97 -3.21
N SER A 15 27.80 24.11 -3.58
CA SER A 15 26.49 24.54 -3.06
C SER A 15 25.28 23.92 -3.78
N CYS A 16 25.49 23.24 -4.93
CA CYS A 16 24.41 22.62 -5.71
C CYS A 16 24.10 21.17 -5.33
N ILE A 17 24.80 20.57 -4.37
CA ILE A 17 24.58 19.16 -3.98
C ILE A 17 23.74 19.02 -2.69
N TYR A 18 22.91 20.00 -2.38
CA TYR A 18 21.79 19.74 -1.47
C TYR A 18 20.66 19.12 -2.28
N LEU A 19 20.85 17.86 -2.67
CA LEU A 19 19.75 16.99 -3.08
C LEU A 19 18.80 16.95 -1.88
N ASN A 20 17.66 17.62 -2.01
CA ASN A 20 16.54 17.42 -1.12
C ASN A 20 16.10 15.96 -1.27
N VAL A 21 16.73 15.05 -0.54
CA VAL A 21 16.18 13.74 -0.27
C VAL A 21 14.94 14.03 0.58
N LYS A 22 13.80 14.21 -0.06
CA LYS A 22 12.52 14.10 0.61
C LYS A 22 12.46 12.66 1.12
N ALA A 23 12.76 12.48 2.40
CA ALA A 23 12.39 11.24 3.08
C ALA A 23 10.89 11.08 2.83
N GLN A 24 10.52 9.99 2.14
CA GLN A 24 9.14 9.68 1.84
C GLN A 24 8.46 9.45 3.19
N GLU A 25 7.61 10.38 3.62
CA GLU A 25 6.86 10.24 4.87
C GLU A 25 6.10 8.92 4.82
N LYS A 26 6.37 8.05 5.79
CA LYS A 26 5.63 6.80 5.94
C LYS A 26 4.20 7.13 6.34
N THR A 27 3.29 6.99 5.40
CA THR A 27 1.88 7.15 5.67
C THR A 27 1.33 5.92 6.40
N LYS A 28 0.30 6.10 7.21
CA LYS A 28 -0.36 5.01 7.93
C LYS A 28 -1.63 4.58 7.21
N ILE A 29 -1.86 3.27 7.24
CA ILE A 29 -3.13 2.69 6.81
C ILE A 29 -4.25 3.24 7.68
N LYS A 30 -5.36 3.66 7.05
CA LYS A 30 -6.53 4.20 7.71
C LYS A 30 -7.73 3.30 7.50
N ILE A 31 -8.45 3.02 8.59
CA ILE A 31 -9.73 2.33 8.55
C ILE A 31 -10.80 3.40 8.36
N GLU A 32 -11.43 3.43 7.19
CA GLU A 32 -12.48 4.41 6.86
C GLU A 32 -13.86 3.93 7.34
N ARG A 33 -14.11 2.61 7.26
CA ARG A 33 -15.36 1.99 7.69
C ARG A 33 -15.20 0.52 8.03
N ALA A 34 -15.83 0.10 9.12
CA ALA A 34 -16.06 -1.30 9.45
C ALA A 34 -17.43 -1.41 10.13
N GLY A 35 -18.15 -2.50 9.88
CA GLY A 35 -19.40 -2.79 10.58
C GLY A 35 -19.15 -3.18 12.04
N PHE A 36 -18.12 -4.00 12.25
CA PHE A 36 -17.67 -4.42 13.57
C PHE A 36 -16.16 -4.28 13.69
N PHE A 37 -15.72 -3.85 14.87
CA PHE A 37 -14.31 -3.70 15.23
C PHE A 37 -14.06 -4.45 16.55
N GLU A 38 -13.23 -5.49 16.51
CA GLU A 38 -12.86 -6.28 17.68
C GLU A 38 -11.35 -6.14 17.96
N LYS A 39 -11.02 -5.77 19.19
CA LYS A 39 -9.64 -5.71 19.69
C LYS A 39 -9.52 -6.59 20.92
N ASP A 40 -9.26 -7.87 20.72
CA ASP A 40 -9.06 -8.87 21.78
C ASP A 40 -7.60 -9.27 21.83
N LYS A 41 -6.88 -8.76 22.80
CA LYS A 41 -5.44 -9.03 22.98
C LYS A 41 -5.12 -10.47 23.40
N VAL A 42 -6.09 -11.23 23.87
CA VAL A 42 -5.92 -12.66 24.21
C VAL A 42 -6.07 -13.52 22.98
N LYS A 43 -7.09 -13.23 22.17
CA LYS A 43 -7.39 -13.99 20.96
C LYS A 43 -6.57 -13.54 19.75
N TYR A 44 -6.35 -12.22 19.65
CA TYR A 44 -5.60 -11.57 18.56
C TYR A 44 -4.59 -10.58 19.14
N PRO A 45 -3.45 -11.05 19.68
CA PRO A 45 -2.52 -10.20 20.47
C PRO A 45 -1.99 -8.99 19.70
N ASP A 46 -1.79 -9.13 18.38
CA ASP A 46 -1.16 -8.12 17.54
C ASP A 46 -2.10 -7.49 16.51
N ALA A 47 -3.35 -7.94 16.44
CA ALA A 47 -4.29 -7.51 15.41
C ALA A 47 -5.59 -6.97 15.97
N SER A 48 -6.20 -6.05 15.24
CA SER A 48 -7.61 -5.69 15.35
C SER A 48 -8.39 -6.36 14.23
N VAL A 49 -9.53 -6.96 14.54
CA VAL A 49 -10.40 -7.61 13.55
C VAL A 49 -11.49 -6.65 13.11
N LEU A 50 -11.59 -6.45 11.81
CA LEU A 50 -12.58 -5.64 11.15
C LEU A 50 -13.50 -6.56 10.37
N THR A 51 -14.81 -6.41 10.53
CA THR A 51 -15.79 -7.22 9.79
C THR A 51 -16.85 -6.30 9.18
N ARG A 52 -17.30 -6.66 7.99
CA ARG A 52 -18.40 -5.97 7.31
C ARG A 52 -19.70 -6.04 8.11
N ASP A 53 -20.62 -5.12 7.87
CA ASP A 53 -22.02 -5.29 8.25
C ASP A 53 -22.84 -5.93 7.10
N LYS A 54 -24.17 -5.85 7.21
CA LYS A 54 -25.06 -6.45 6.20
C LYS A 54 -25.02 -5.71 4.85
N ASN A 55 -24.80 -4.40 4.87
CA ASN A 55 -24.94 -3.52 3.70
C ASN A 55 -23.60 -3.13 3.12
N ASP A 56 -22.58 -2.92 3.98
CA ASP A 56 -21.33 -2.30 3.63
C ASP A 56 -20.12 -3.19 3.94
N LYS A 57 -19.19 -3.27 3.00
CA LYS A 57 -17.89 -3.90 3.22
C LYS A 57 -16.99 -3.04 4.12
N VAL A 58 -16.00 -3.66 4.72
CA VAL A 58 -14.86 -2.94 5.32
C VAL A 58 -14.24 -2.07 4.24
N LEU A 59 -13.95 -0.81 4.57
CA LEU A 59 -13.28 0.15 3.70
C LEU A 59 -12.02 0.66 4.37
N ILE A 60 -10.92 0.56 3.67
CA ILE A 60 -9.57 0.91 4.13
C ILE A 60 -8.93 1.80 3.08
N SER A 61 -8.19 2.81 3.52
CA SER A 61 -7.43 3.69 2.63
C SER A 61 -5.96 3.76 3.00
N HIS A 62 -5.10 3.92 2.02
CA HIS A 62 -3.70 4.20 2.22
C HIS A 62 -3.06 4.76 0.94
N ASP A 63 -2.51 5.96 1.03
CA ASP A 63 -1.68 6.56 -0.02
C ASP A 63 -2.27 6.42 -1.44
N GLY A 64 -3.51 6.92 -1.59
CA GLY A 64 -4.24 6.89 -2.87
C GLY A 64 -4.86 5.56 -3.25
N VAL A 65 -4.75 4.53 -2.39
CA VAL A 65 -5.42 3.24 -2.57
C VAL A 65 -6.66 3.17 -1.71
N LEU A 66 -7.70 2.57 -2.25
CA LEU A 66 -8.90 2.13 -1.55
C LEU A 66 -8.99 0.61 -1.61
N MET A 67 -9.15 -0.01 -0.44
CA MET A 67 -9.37 -1.46 -0.31
C MET A 67 -10.72 -1.73 0.31
N THR A 68 -11.46 -2.69 -0.24
CA THR A 68 -12.69 -3.22 0.35
C THR A 68 -12.60 -4.73 0.52
N CYS A 69 -13.20 -5.25 1.60
CA CYS A 69 -13.25 -6.70 1.87
C CYS A 69 -14.41 -7.05 2.82
N ASN A 70 -14.63 -8.34 3.03
CA ASN A 70 -15.63 -8.81 3.99
C ASN A 70 -15.08 -8.79 5.43
N GLN A 71 -13.80 -9.15 5.60
CA GLN A 71 -13.10 -9.15 6.88
C GLN A 71 -11.63 -8.74 6.69
N ALA A 72 -11.04 -8.08 7.68
CA ALA A 72 -9.62 -7.80 7.70
C ALA A 72 -9.02 -7.94 9.11
N PHE A 73 -7.75 -8.32 9.17
CA PHE A 73 -6.90 -8.24 10.34
C PHE A 73 -5.93 -7.08 10.15
N PHE A 74 -6.04 -6.08 11.00
CA PHE A 74 -5.20 -4.90 10.96
C PHE A 74 -4.14 -4.93 12.06
N TYR A 75 -2.90 -4.95 11.66
CA TYR A 75 -1.70 -4.94 12.50
C TYR A 75 -1.13 -3.53 12.52
N GLU A 76 -1.62 -2.71 13.44
CA GLU A 76 -1.33 -1.27 13.50
C GLU A 76 0.17 -0.96 13.62
N ASP A 77 0.88 -1.69 14.51
CA ASP A 77 2.31 -1.48 14.76
C ASP A 77 3.18 -1.80 13.55
N ARG A 78 2.73 -2.73 12.71
CA ARG A 78 3.43 -3.15 11.48
C ARG A 78 2.95 -2.43 10.23
N ASN A 79 1.95 -1.55 10.35
CA ASN A 79 1.29 -0.90 9.22
C ASN A 79 0.87 -1.91 8.13
N PHE A 80 0.23 -3.02 8.54
CA PHE A 80 -0.02 -4.19 7.72
C PHE A 80 -1.46 -4.67 7.83
N ILE A 81 -2.00 -5.17 6.73
CA ILE A 81 -3.36 -5.73 6.66
C ILE A 81 -3.36 -7.08 5.96
N GLU A 82 -4.15 -8.00 6.49
CA GLU A 82 -4.64 -9.20 5.82
C GLU A 82 -6.14 -9.04 5.58
N ALA A 83 -6.57 -9.13 4.33
CA ALA A 83 -7.96 -8.95 3.91
C ALA A 83 -8.53 -10.25 3.31
N TYR A 84 -9.76 -10.56 3.66
CA TYR A 84 -10.44 -11.79 3.31
C TYR A 84 -11.82 -11.54 2.72
N GLY A 85 -12.16 -12.33 1.70
CA GLY A 85 -13.48 -12.41 1.09
C GLY A 85 -13.82 -11.20 0.21
N GLU A 86 -13.95 -11.48 -1.08
CA GLU A 86 -14.30 -10.49 -2.11
C GLU A 86 -13.46 -9.21 -2.01
N VAL A 87 -12.16 -9.39 -1.87
CA VAL A 87 -11.23 -8.27 -1.72
C VAL A 87 -11.12 -7.52 -3.03
N SER A 88 -11.16 -6.20 -2.95
CA SER A 88 -10.87 -5.30 -4.07
C SER A 88 -9.91 -4.21 -3.61
N LEU A 89 -8.81 -4.01 -4.34
CA LEU A 89 -7.85 -2.93 -4.13
C LEU A 89 -7.82 -2.07 -5.40
N LYS A 90 -8.08 -0.77 -5.23
CA LYS A 90 -8.13 0.19 -6.34
C LYS A 90 -7.17 1.34 -6.12
N GLN A 91 -6.50 1.76 -7.18
CA GLN A 91 -5.68 2.97 -7.20
C GLN A 91 -6.11 3.84 -8.39
N GLY A 92 -6.96 4.84 -8.12
CA GLY A 92 -7.55 5.65 -9.17
C GLY A 92 -8.22 4.79 -10.26
N ASP A 93 -7.99 5.17 -11.52
CA ASP A 93 -8.47 4.44 -12.70
C ASP A 93 -7.37 3.54 -13.30
N THR A 94 -6.19 3.48 -12.68
CA THR A 94 -5.01 2.82 -13.24
C THR A 94 -4.85 1.37 -12.80
N LEU A 95 -5.34 1.02 -11.61
CA LEU A 95 -5.20 -0.32 -11.04
C LEU A 95 -6.49 -0.75 -10.34
N ASN A 96 -6.96 -1.93 -10.70
CA ASN A 96 -8.05 -2.60 -9.99
C ASN A 96 -7.69 -4.08 -9.83
N LEU A 97 -7.33 -4.46 -8.61
CA LEU A 97 -7.00 -5.84 -8.25
C LEU A 97 -8.13 -6.43 -7.43
N LYS A 98 -8.60 -7.63 -7.80
CA LYS A 98 -9.60 -8.42 -7.08
C LYS A 98 -9.01 -9.76 -6.69
N ALA A 99 -9.37 -10.28 -5.51
CA ALA A 99 -8.92 -11.58 -5.02
C ALA A 99 -9.82 -12.08 -3.89
N ASN A 100 -9.63 -13.34 -3.49
CA ASN A 100 -10.28 -13.88 -2.28
C ASN A 100 -9.51 -13.51 -1.00
N TYR A 101 -8.21 -13.36 -1.12
CA TYR A 101 -7.28 -13.00 -0.04
C TYR A 101 -6.26 -11.98 -0.52
N LEU A 102 -5.88 -11.05 0.36
CA LEU A 102 -4.85 -10.05 0.06
C LEU A 102 -4.12 -9.64 1.34
N GLU A 103 -2.80 -9.59 1.24
CA GLU A 103 -1.90 -8.96 2.21
C GLU A 103 -1.43 -7.62 1.65
N TYR A 104 -1.38 -6.61 2.50
CA TYR A 104 -0.87 -5.30 2.15
C TYR A 104 0.03 -4.73 3.23
N ASN A 105 1.25 -4.38 2.85
CA ASN A 105 2.19 -3.69 3.71
C ASN A 105 2.21 -2.19 3.36
N GLY A 106 1.77 -1.35 4.27
CA GLY A 106 1.70 0.10 4.05
C GLY A 106 3.07 0.78 4.00
N ASP A 107 4.08 0.24 4.69
CA ASP A 107 5.42 0.83 4.68
C ASP A 107 6.18 0.55 3.39
N THR A 108 6.07 -0.66 2.86
CA THR A 108 6.74 -1.08 1.62
C THR A 108 5.87 -0.94 0.38
N ARG A 109 4.54 -0.81 0.56
CA ARG A 109 3.52 -0.81 -0.51
C ARG A 109 3.46 -2.09 -1.33
N LEU A 110 3.99 -3.18 -0.78
CA LEU A 110 3.90 -4.50 -1.37
C LEU A 110 2.52 -5.10 -1.12
N VAL A 111 1.98 -5.73 -2.15
CA VAL A 111 0.74 -6.49 -2.17
C VAL A 111 1.05 -7.95 -2.47
N PHE A 112 0.47 -8.86 -1.71
CA PHE A 112 0.32 -10.26 -2.11
C PHE A 112 -1.17 -10.56 -2.22
N ALA A 113 -1.61 -11.12 -3.34
CA ALA A 113 -3.00 -11.52 -3.54
C ALA A 113 -3.08 -12.98 -3.98
N LYS A 114 -4.14 -13.66 -3.53
CA LYS A 114 -4.36 -15.08 -3.80
C LYS A 114 -5.84 -15.42 -3.93
N GLY A 115 -6.11 -16.40 -4.79
CA GLY A 115 -7.43 -16.98 -5.05
C GLY A 115 -8.26 -16.14 -6.01
N ASN A 116 -8.44 -16.64 -7.22
CA ASN A 116 -9.19 -15.99 -8.30
C ASN A 116 -8.73 -14.53 -8.52
N VAL A 117 -7.43 -14.34 -8.63
CA VAL A 117 -6.86 -13.00 -8.80
C VAL A 117 -7.18 -12.46 -10.19
N VAL A 118 -7.72 -11.25 -10.22
CA VAL A 118 -7.97 -10.48 -11.45
C VAL A 118 -7.32 -9.11 -11.25
N LEU A 119 -6.33 -8.80 -12.08
CA LEU A 119 -5.69 -7.50 -12.14
C LEU A 119 -6.13 -6.82 -13.44
N ASN A 120 -6.83 -5.69 -13.31
CA ASN A 120 -7.22 -4.87 -14.46
C ASN A 120 -6.37 -3.60 -14.46
N GLU A 121 -5.72 -3.36 -15.57
CA GLU A 121 -4.98 -2.14 -15.93
C GLU A 121 -5.58 -1.53 -17.21
N PRO A 122 -5.29 -0.28 -17.55
CA PRO A 122 -5.94 0.39 -18.71
C PRO A 122 -5.79 -0.35 -20.05
N GLU A 123 -4.68 -1.08 -20.22
CA GLU A 123 -4.35 -1.75 -21.48
C GLU A 123 -4.33 -3.29 -21.39
N SER A 124 -4.53 -3.86 -20.19
CA SER A 124 -4.41 -5.31 -19.98
C SER A 124 -5.22 -5.83 -18.82
N ASP A 125 -5.67 -7.08 -18.94
CA ASP A 125 -6.26 -7.87 -17.86
C ASP A 125 -5.40 -9.12 -17.61
N LEU A 126 -5.03 -9.34 -16.34
CA LEU A 126 -4.32 -10.54 -15.91
C LEU A 126 -5.22 -11.38 -15.01
N TYR A 127 -5.29 -12.67 -15.28
CA TYR A 127 -6.00 -13.68 -14.47
C TYR A 127 -4.99 -14.68 -13.96
N THR A 128 -4.87 -14.84 -12.64
CA THR A 128 -3.90 -15.77 -12.02
C THR A 128 -4.42 -16.31 -10.69
N GLU A 129 -3.81 -17.37 -10.16
CA GLU A 129 -4.11 -17.87 -8.82
C GLU A 129 -3.47 -17.02 -7.73
N SER A 130 -2.30 -16.43 -8.00
CA SER A 130 -1.62 -15.55 -7.04
C SER A 130 -0.74 -14.52 -7.75
N ILE A 131 -0.49 -13.41 -7.07
CA ILE A 131 0.41 -12.35 -7.56
C ILE A 131 1.08 -11.64 -6.38
N TYR A 132 2.36 -11.32 -6.56
CA TYR A 132 3.05 -10.27 -5.80
C TYR A 132 3.08 -9.01 -6.66
N PHE A 133 2.66 -7.89 -6.10
CA PHE A 133 2.62 -6.62 -6.80
C PHE A 133 3.32 -5.53 -5.99
N ASP A 134 4.32 -4.88 -6.60
CA ASP A 134 5.02 -3.72 -6.04
C ASP A 134 4.39 -2.44 -6.57
N ARG A 135 3.67 -1.71 -5.71
CA ARG A 135 3.03 -0.45 -6.08
C ARG A 135 4.01 0.69 -6.36
N ASN A 136 5.24 0.63 -5.85
CA ASN A 136 6.25 1.64 -6.14
C ASN A 136 6.80 1.50 -7.56
N LEU A 137 7.02 0.25 -7.99
CA LEU A 137 7.53 -0.08 -9.32
C LEU A 137 6.42 -0.26 -10.35
N GLN A 138 5.17 -0.46 -9.90
CA GLN A 138 4.02 -0.86 -10.73
C GLN A 138 4.32 -2.16 -11.51
N GLU A 139 4.94 -3.11 -10.83
CA GLU A 139 5.33 -4.41 -11.38
C GLU A 139 4.70 -5.55 -10.61
N GLY A 140 4.25 -6.57 -11.33
CA GLY A 140 3.66 -7.78 -10.79
C GLY A 140 4.47 -9.03 -11.13
N PHE A 141 4.56 -9.97 -10.17
CA PHE A 141 5.19 -11.29 -10.33
C PHE A 141 4.15 -12.36 -10.01
N TYR A 142 3.85 -13.23 -10.97
CA TYR A 142 2.81 -14.27 -10.92
C TYR A 142 3.29 -15.60 -11.45
#